data_b915538ddd0e7109d3f19dfffb9b2a71
#
_entry.id   b915538ddd0e7109d3f19dfffb9b2a71
#
_cell.length_a   1.000
_cell.length_b   1.000
_cell.length_c   1.000
_cell.angle_alpha   90.00
_cell.angle_beta   90.00
_cell.angle_gamma   90.00
#
_symmetry.space_group_name_H-M   'P 1'
#
loop_
_entity.id
_entity.type
_entity.pdbx_description
1 polymer ?
#
loop_
_entity_poly.entity_id
_entity_poly.type
_entity_poly.pdbx_seq_one_letter_code
_entity_poly.pdbx_strand_id
1 'polypeptide(L)'
;MNDMEKCFYEPAELSVVDEGKGCSLVKAKGSPYKLGFLVAQGADDIFKSLNDAEAVDAMEREIVGTIRIMAMRRKAEFEKGTDAFDMNGGFNAVRDEGALKEILKSIFGKQ
;
A
#
# COMPACT_ATOMS: atom_id res chain seq x y z
N MET A 1 -21.87 2.63 19.72
CA MET A 1 -20.98 2.32 18.60
C MET A 1 -19.70 3.13 18.75
N ASN A 2 -18.55 2.48 18.71
CA ASN A 2 -17.28 3.21 18.82
C ASN A 2 -16.96 3.87 17.48
N ASP A 3 -15.92 4.69 17.46
CA ASP A 3 -15.55 5.44 16.26
C ASP A 3 -15.21 4.54 15.09
N MET A 4 -14.53 3.44 15.35
CA MET A 4 -14.16 2.51 14.30
C MET A 4 -15.38 1.85 13.66
N GLU A 5 -16.32 1.39 14.49
CA GLU A 5 -17.55 0.80 13.98
C GLU A 5 -18.37 1.79 13.16
N LYS A 6 -18.45 3.02 13.65
CA LYS A 6 -19.15 4.07 12.95
C LYS A 6 -18.57 4.30 11.57
N CYS A 7 -17.25 4.31 11.47
CA CYS A 7 -16.57 4.52 10.19
C CYS A 7 -16.88 3.43 9.17
N PHE A 8 -17.12 2.19 9.62
CA PHE A 8 -17.46 1.12 8.70
C PHE A 8 -18.82 1.29 8.04
N TYR A 9 -19.73 2.03 8.67
CA TYR A 9 -21.06 2.22 8.14
C TYR A 9 -21.19 3.50 7.31
N GLU A 10 -20.14 4.30 7.26
CA GLU A 10 -20.17 5.49 6.42
C GLU A 10 -19.82 5.11 4.98
N PRO A 11 -20.39 5.81 4.00
CA PRO A 11 -20.05 5.56 2.61
C PRO A 11 -18.58 5.84 2.36
N ALA A 12 -17.97 5.03 1.51
CA ALA A 12 -16.58 5.22 1.13
C ALA A 12 -16.41 4.82 -0.33
N GLU A 13 -15.42 5.41 -0.96
CA GLU A 13 -15.16 5.15 -2.36
C GLU A 13 -13.66 5.03 -2.58
N LEU A 14 -13.26 4.05 -3.36
CA LEU A 14 -11.86 3.87 -3.74
C LEU A 14 -11.80 3.42 -5.19
N SER A 15 -11.02 4.13 -5.98
CA SER A 15 -10.83 3.79 -7.38
C SER A 15 -9.36 4.01 -7.74
N VAL A 16 -8.77 3.03 -8.39
CA VAL A 16 -7.38 3.13 -8.85
C VAL A 16 -7.35 2.66 -10.28
N VAL A 17 -6.92 3.53 -11.19
CA VAL A 17 -6.89 3.22 -12.61
C VAL A 17 -5.51 3.52 -13.16
N ASP A 18 -4.92 2.55 -13.83
CA ASP A 18 -3.65 2.73 -14.54
C ASP A 18 -3.94 2.61 -16.02
N GLU A 19 -3.75 3.70 -16.75
CA GLU A 19 -4.01 3.73 -18.19
C GLU A 19 -2.77 3.36 -19.01
N GLY A 20 -1.73 2.90 -18.36
CA GLY A 20 -0.50 2.50 -19.06
C GLY A 20 0.40 3.66 -19.45
N LYS A 21 0.21 4.82 -18.82
CA LYS A 21 0.98 6.03 -19.11
C LYS A 21 2.01 6.36 -18.03
N GLY A 22 2.29 5.42 -17.17
CA GLY A 22 3.31 5.60 -16.13
C GLY A 22 2.81 6.16 -14.83
N CYS A 23 1.54 6.49 -14.70
CA CYS A 23 0.95 6.93 -13.45
C CYS A 23 -0.48 6.43 -13.31
N SER A 24 -0.92 6.32 -12.08
CA SER A 24 -2.27 5.86 -11.77
C SER A 24 -3.14 7.02 -11.34
N LEU A 25 -4.41 6.95 -11.70
CA LEU A 25 -5.41 7.89 -11.21
C LEU A 25 -6.09 7.25 -10.00
N VAL A 26 -6.05 7.95 -8.88
CA VAL A 26 -6.61 7.44 -7.63
C VAL A 26 -7.67 8.37 -7.12
N LYS A 27 -8.83 7.82 -6.79
CA LYS A 27 -9.89 8.53 -6.08
C LYS A 27 -10.13 7.79 -4.80
N ALA A 28 -10.06 8.48 -3.68
CA ALA A 28 -10.29 7.86 -2.38
C ALA A 28 -11.08 8.82 -1.51
N LYS A 29 -12.13 8.31 -0.90
CA LYS A 29 -12.99 9.11 -0.04
C LYS A 29 -13.54 8.20 1.05
N GLY A 30 -13.36 8.60 2.29
CA GLY A 30 -13.81 7.82 3.42
C GLY A 30 -12.80 7.78 4.53
N SER A 31 -13.12 7.09 5.60
CA SER A 31 -12.22 6.94 6.74
C SER A 31 -11.08 5.97 6.41
N PRO A 32 -9.96 6.08 7.11
CA PRO A 32 -8.85 5.14 6.91
C PRO A 32 -9.27 3.68 7.11
N TYR A 33 -10.13 3.42 8.08
CA TYR A 33 -10.59 2.06 8.35
C TYR A 33 -11.37 1.50 7.18
N LYS A 34 -12.28 2.30 6.65
CA LYS A 34 -13.12 1.87 5.55
C LYS A 34 -12.33 1.74 4.27
N LEU A 35 -11.40 2.67 4.03
CA LEU A 35 -10.55 2.60 2.84
C LEU A 35 -9.67 1.35 2.86
N GLY A 36 -9.11 1.01 4.03
CA GLY A 36 -8.35 -0.21 4.16
C GLY A 36 -9.19 -1.45 3.86
N PHE A 37 -10.41 -1.47 4.36
CA PHE A 37 -11.33 -2.56 4.10
C PHE A 37 -11.68 -2.66 2.61
N LEU A 38 -11.89 -1.53 1.95
CA LEU A 38 -12.17 -1.52 0.52
C LEU A 38 -11.03 -2.08 -0.31
N VAL A 39 -9.80 -1.76 0.08
CA VAL A 39 -8.62 -2.34 -0.58
C VAL A 39 -8.64 -3.85 -0.44
N ALA A 40 -8.91 -4.34 0.75
CA ALA A 40 -8.97 -5.79 0.99
C ALA A 40 -10.10 -6.46 0.20
N GLN A 41 -11.27 -5.83 0.14
CA GLN A 41 -12.38 -6.36 -0.63
C GLN A 41 -12.08 -6.41 -2.12
N GLY A 42 -11.46 -5.35 -2.63
CA GLY A 42 -11.06 -5.33 -4.04
C GLY A 42 -10.07 -6.44 -4.34
N ALA A 43 -9.12 -6.65 -3.46
CA ALA A 43 -8.15 -7.73 -3.62
C ALA A 43 -8.85 -9.09 -3.60
N ASP A 44 -9.79 -9.28 -2.69
CA ASP A 44 -10.50 -10.56 -2.60
C ASP A 44 -11.29 -10.86 -3.88
N ASP A 45 -11.93 -9.86 -4.44
CA ASP A 45 -12.65 -10.05 -5.69
C ASP A 45 -11.72 -10.47 -6.82
N ILE A 46 -10.51 -9.91 -6.84
CA ILE A 46 -9.52 -10.31 -7.83
C ILE A 46 -9.02 -11.73 -7.55
N PHE A 47 -8.80 -12.07 -6.27
CA PHE A 47 -8.38 -13.43 -5.90
C PHE A 47 -9.36 -14.46 -6.43
N LYS A 48 -10.65 -14.17 -6.36
CA LYS A 48 -11.69 -15.07 -6.84
C LYS A 48 -11.60 -15.35 -8.33
N SER A 49 -11.03 -14.43 -9.09
CA SER A 49 -10.89 -14.60 -10.53
C SER A 49 -9.60 -15.30 -10.94
N LEU A 50 -8.69 -15.52 -10.00
CA LEU A 50 -7.41 -16.19 -10.29
C LEU A 50 -7.61 -17.70 -10.32
N ASN A 51 -6.82 -18.37 -11.14
CA ASN A 51 -7.04 -19.78 -11.42
C ASN A 51 -6.29 -20.75 -10.53
N ASP A 52 -5.30 -20.27 -9.80
CA ASP A 52 -4.51 -21.18 -8.96
C ASP A 52 -3.96 -20.47 -7.72
N ALA A 53 -3.53 -21.28 -6.77
CA ALA A 53 -3.04 -20.77 -5.49
C ALA A 53 -1.73 -20.00 -5.64
N GLU A 54 -0.90 -20.34 -6.62
CA GLU A 54 0.34 -19.61 -6.85
C GLU A 54 0.09 -18.18 -7.25
N ALA A 55 -0.91 -17.97 -8.11
CA ALA A 55 -1.26 -16.62 -8.54
C ALA A 55 -1.78 -15.79 -7.37
N VAL A 56 -2.60 -16.39 -6.51
CA VAL A 56 -3.10 -15.72 -5.31
C VAL A 56 -1.94 -15.35 -4.40
N ASP A 57 -1.03 -16.29 -4.18
CA ASP A 57 0.12 -16.04 -3.31
C ASP A 57 1.03 -14.93 -3.86
N ALA A 58 1.26 -14.93 -5.17
CA ALA A 58 2.08 -13.91 -5.79
C ALA A 58 1.45 -12.51 -5.62
N MET A 59 0.15 -12.41 -5.83
CA MET A 59 -0.54 -11.14 -5.67
C MET A 59 -0.54 -10.69 -4.22
N GLU A 60 -0.76 -11.60 -3.30
CA GLU A 60 -0.73 -11.29 -1.88
C GLU A 60 0.61 -10.72 -1.45
N ARG A 61 1.70 -11.36 -1.87
CA ARG A 61 3.04 -10.90 -1.53
C ARG A 61 3.31 -9.51 -2.07
N GLU A 62 2.89 -9.26 -3.29
CA GLU A 62 3.08 -7.96 -3.92
C GLU A 62 2.32 -6.88 -3.15
N ILE A 63 1.08 -7.14 -2.83
CA ILE A 63 0.25 -6.17 -2.10
C ILE A 63 0.86 -5.88 -0.74
N VAL A 64 1.11 -6.92 0.05
CA VAL A 64 1.58 -6.76 1.42
C VAL A 64 2.93 -6.06 1.46
N GLY A 65 3.86 -6.50 0.61
CA GLY A 65 5.20 -5.93 0.61
C GLY A 65 5.21 -4.47 0.19
N THR A 66 4.51 -4.16 -0.88
CA THR A 66 4.48 -2.80 -1.40
C THR A 66 3.80 -1.84 -0.43
N ILE A 67 2.66 -2.26 0.14
CA ILE A 67 1.95 -1.43 1.10
C ILE A 67 2.80 -1.16 2.33
N ARG A 68 3.52 -2.15 2.82
CA ARG A 68 4.38 -1.96 3.99
C ARG A 68 5.47 -0.93 3.74
N ILE A 69 6.11 -1.01 2.59
CA ILE A 69 7.16 -0.04 2.25
C ILE A 69 6.59 1.36 2.19
N MET A 70 5.48 1.52 1.51
CA MET A 70 4.84 2.82 1.37
C MET A 70 4.37 3.38 2.70
N ALA A 71 3.78 2.54 3.54
CA ALA A 71 3.31 2.97 4.85
C ALA A 71 4.47 3.38 5.75
N MET A 72 5.57 2.64 5.71
CA MET A 72 6.74 2.98 6.49
C MET A 72 7.29 4.36 6.13
N ARG A 73 7.33 4.65 4.85
CA ARG A 73 7.78 5.97 4.38
C ARG A 73 6.88 7.08 4.90
N ARG A 74 5.57 6.88 4.79
CA ARG A 74 4.62 7.91 5.24
C ARG A 74 4.64 8.12 6.74
N LYS A 75 4.73 7.03 7.50
CA LYS A 75 4.82 7.15 8.95
C LYS A 75 6.08 7.89 9.38
N ALA A 76 7.19 7.62 8.71
CA ALA A 76 8.43 8.32 9.02
C ALA A 76 8.34 9.81 8.73
N GLU A 77 7.65 10.18 7.65
CA GLU A 77 7.41 11.58 7.35
C GLU A 77 6.65 12.28 8.48
N PHE A 78 5.63 11.63 9.02
CA PHE A 78 4.85 12.20 10.12
C PHE A 78 5.63 12.29 11.41
N GLU A 79 6.46 11.29 11.70
CA GLU A 79 7.22 11.25 12.94
C GLU A 79 8.33 12.26 12.98
N LYS A 80 9.02 12.45 11.86
CA LYS A 80 10.21 13.31 11.81
C LYS A 80 9.98 14.61 11.06
N GLY A 81 8.80 14.78 10.49
CA GLY A 81 8.49 15.92 9.65
C GLY A 81 9.05 15.73 8.25
N THR A 82 8.81 16.72 7.41
CA THR A 82 9.22 16.64 6.01
C THR A 82 10.73 16.61 5.82
N ASP A 83 11.47 17.10 6.80
CA ASP A 83 12.92 17.15 6.70
C ASP A 83 13.56 15.77 6.66
N ALA A 84 12.89 14.78 7.24
CA ALA A 84 13.42 13.41 7.24
C ALA A 84 13.48 12.81 5.85
N PHE A 85 12.65 13.31 4.97
CA PHE A 85 12.56 12.82 3.61
C PHE A 85 12.79 13.91 2.58
N ASP A 86 13.69 14.82 2.88
CA ASP A 86 14.05 15.81 1.90
C ASP A 86 14.70 15.10 0.70
N MET A 87 14.98 15.85 -0.32
CA MET A 87 15.48 15.30 -1.57
C MET A 87 16.79 14.54 -1.42
N ASN A 88 17.56 14.86 -0.40
CA ASN A 88 18.90 14.30 -0.26
C ASN A 88 19.00 13.26 0.84
N GLY A 89 17.96 13.11 1.63
CA GLY A 89 18.00 12.25 2.78
C GLY A 89 17.36 10.89 2.56
N GLY A 90 16.50 10.51 3.49
CA GLY A 90 15.89 9.19 3.50
C GLY A 90 15.09 8.86 2.26
N PHE A 91 14.48 9.85 1.66
CA PHE A 91 13.69 9.62 0.48
C PHE A 91 14.54 9.09 -0.67
N ASN A 92 15.71 9.71 -0.88
CA ASN A 92 16.60 9.25 -1.94
C ASN A 92 17.15 7.85 -1.65
N ALA A 93 17.39 7.56 -0.39
CA ALA A 93 17.84 6.22 0.00
C ALA A 93 16.80 5.16 -0.34
N VAL A 94 15.52 5.48 -0.15
CA VAL A 94 14.45 4.55 -0.48
C VAL A 94 14.33 4.36 -1.98
N ARG A 95 14.66 5.38 -2.74
CA ARG A 95 14.62 5.29 -4.20
C ARG A 95 15.81 4.57 -4.78
N ASP A 96 16.87 4.43 -4.01
CA ASP A 96 18.05 3.67 -4.42
C ASP A 96 17.65 2.20 -4.58
N GLU A 97 17.97 1.64 -5.71
CA GLU A 97 17.63 0.25 -6.00
C GLU A 97 18.21 -0.72 -4.99
N GLY A 98 19.45 -0.48 -4.55
CA GLY A 98 20.06 -1.31 -3.55
C GLY A 98 19.35 -1.25 -2.21
N ALA A 99 18.98 -0.03 -1.77
CA ALA A 99 18.27 0.14 -0.53
C ALA A 99 16.91 -0.52 -0.59
N LEU A 100 16.24 -0.40 -1.72
CA LEU A 100 14.92 -1.03 -1.90
C LEU A 100 15.03 -2.55 -1.82
N LYS A 101 16.05 -3.13 -2.42
CA LYS A 101 16.27 -4.57 -2.34
C LYS A 101 16.51 -5.03 -0.91
N GLU A 102 17.23 -4.25 -0.13
CA GLU A 102 17.47 -4.55 1.28
C GLU A 102 16.16 -4.55 2.06
N ILE A 103 15.32 -3.56 1.82
CA ILE A 103 14.02 -3.47 2.46
C ILE A 103 13.15 -4.66 2.09
N LEU A 104 13.14 -5.02 0.83
CA LEU A 104 12.36 -6.16 0.36
C LEU A 104 12.82 -7.47 0.98
N LYS A 105 14.13 -7.66 1.09
CA LYS A 105 14.68 -8.83 1.76
C LYS A 105 14.25 -8.88 3.21
N SER A 106 14.25 -7.74 3.88
CA SER A 106 13.84 -7.66 5.26
C SER A 106 12.38 -8.03 5.46
N ILE A 107 11.52 -7.63 4.53
CA ILE A 107 10.10 -7.88 4.61
C ILE A 107 9.74 -9.32 4.22
N PHE A 108 10.32 -9.79 3.14
CA PHE A 108 9.98 -11.10 2.58
C PHE A 108 10.90 -12.24 3.07
N GLY A 109 11.88 -11.91 3.86
CA GLY A 109 12.86 -12.87 4.29
C GLY A 109 13.84 -13.18 3.17
N LYS A 110 14.28 -14.39 3.09
CA LYS A 110 15.23 -14.77 2.04
C LYS A 110 14.57 -14.83 0.69
N GLN A 111 15.18 -14.20 -0.23
CA GLN A 111 14.73 -14.25 -1.62
C GLN A 111 15.88 -14.60 -2.52
#